data_a5b499716a578215751bf13b2ed426e5
#
_entry.id   a5b499716a578215751bf13b2ed426e5
#
_cell.length_a   1.000
_cell.length_b   1.000
_cell.length_c   1.000
_cell.angle_alpha   90.00
_cell.angle_beta   90.00
_cell.angle_gamma   90.00
#
_symmetry.space_group_name_H-M   'P 1'
#
loop_
_entity.id
_entity.type
_entity.pdbx_description
1 polymer ?
#
loop_
_entity_poly.entity_id
_entity_poly.type
_entity_poly.pdbx_seq_one_letter_code
_entity_poly.pdbx_strand_id
1 'polypeptide(L)'
;MKKLLELRQQKAALKTQMRSMLDKADTEKRSLNEEEGKKFDELRAQADSLEVEITRLEAVADDQRNLPGTSVEGEPVSNDELRHYIMTGDTRSLSTLVQADGGYTVIPELDKEIMRQLQDDSVMRSIATVKTTKTNEYQKLVSVGGTTVNRGTEGEPRTETSTPKMERVDIKLNPIYAYPKTTQEILDFSEVDILGWLSSEIADTFTATEESDFVNGDGDKKSKGFLSYPRAATADKARPFGTLEKMEAADVSSDGLIDLLYKLKAKYRKNAVWVMNSNTAAKLQKLKNGNGDYIWRDRLVAGSPDTLLGRPVQYLETMPDASAGKAFLAVGDFKRGYFIVDHTTDVRTRPDNITEPGFYKVHTDKYLGGGVVDSNAIKVLELSGSGS
;
A
#
# COMPACT_ATOMS: atom_id res chain seq x y z
N MET A 1 18.22 -2.78 -32.69
CA MET A 1 18.83 -1.93 -31.63
C MET A 1 20.24 -1.50 -31.93
N LYS A 2 21.23 -2.40 -32.22
CA LYS A 2 22.61 -1.96 -32.54
C LYS A 2 22.67 -0.98 -33.75
N LYS A 3 21.97 -1.28 -34.86
CA LYS A 3 21.93 -0.43 -36.03
C LYS A 3 21.37 0.98 -35.74
N LEU A 4 20.38 1.12 -34.93
CA LEU A 4 19.78 2.41 -34.56
C LEU A 4 20.74 3.25 -33.67
N LEU A 5 21.51 2.60 -32.81
CA LEU A 5 22.55 3.26 -32.02
C LEU A 5 23.70 3.77 -32.91
N GLU A 6 24.12 2.97 -33.88
CA GLU A 6 25.15 3.35 -34.84
C GLU A 6 24.73 4.57 -35.71
N LEU A 7 23.49 4.58 -36.20
CA LEU A 7 22.95 5.71 -36.97
C LEU A 7 22.85 6.98 -36.12
N ARG A 8 22.43 6.87 -34.85
CA ARG A 8 22.42 8.01 -33.92
C ARG A 8 23.83 8.54 -33.65
N GLN A 9 24.83 7.66 -33.50
CA GLN A 9 26.24 8.06 -33.33
C GLN A 9 26.78 8.75 -34.57
N GLN A 10 26.51 8.23 -35.78
CA GLN A 10 26.91 8.87 -37.05
C GLN A 10 26.28 10.25 -37.19
N LYS A 11 24.98 10.41 -36.90
CA LYS A 11 24.32 11.72 -36.92
C LYS A 11 24.94 12.70 -35.92
N ALA A 12 25.31 12.24 -34.72
CA ALA A 12 25.96 13.06 -33.70
C ALA A 12 27.37 13.52 -34.19
N ALA A 13 28.12 12.63 -34.83
CA ALA A 13 29.42 12.97 -35.39
C ALA A 13 29.34 14.05 -36.50
N LEU A 14 28.38 13.92 -37.42
CA LEU A 14 28.12 14.93 -38.45
C LEU A 14 27.73 16.29 -37.85
N LYS A 15 26.85 16.30 -36.83
CA LYS A 15 26.49 17.55 -36.12
C LYS A 15 27.70 18.20 -35.43
N THR A 16 28.62 17.40 -34.88
CA THR A 16 29.85 17.92 -34.27
C THR A 16 30.77 18.54 -35.30
N GLN A 17 30.90 17.92 -36.49
CA GLN A 17 31.67 18.49 -37.60
C GLN A 17 31.08 19.82 -38.11
N MET A 18 29.76 19.89 -38.24
CA MET A 18 29.06 21.12 -38.63
C MET A 18 29.28 22.24 -37.59
N ARG A 19 29.21 21.93 -36.30
CA ARG A 19 29.52 22.91 -35.24
C ARG A 19 30.97 23.39 -35.30
N SER A 20 31.94 22.50 -35.50
CA SER A 20 33.35 22.87 -35.55
C SER A 20 33.66 23.80 -36.74
N MET A 21 32.90 23.68 -37.84
CA MET A 21 33.04 24.60 -38.98
C MET A 21 32.48 25.99 -38.69
N LEU A 22 31.33 26.06 -37.99
CA LEU A 22 30.75 27.32 -37.53
C LEU A 22 31.62 28.00 -36.47
N ASP A 23 32.14 27.25 -35.51
CA ASP A 23 33.01 27.77 -34.44
C ASP A 23 34.33 28.35 -35.03
N LYS A 24 34.88 27.74 -36.09
CA LYS A 24 36.04 28.28 -36.80
C LYS A 24 35.73 29.59 -37.50
N ALA A 25 34.60 29.66 -38.21
CA ALA A 25 34.16 30.88 -38.88
C ALA A 25 33.92 32.03 -37.90
N ASP A 26 33.30 31.69 -36.72
CA ASP A 26 33.03 32.64 -35.65
C ASP A 26 34.33 33.15 -34.97
N THR A 27 35.31 32.26 -34.76
CA THR A 27 36.62 32.61 -34.20
C THR A 27 37.36 33.55 -35.12
N GLU A 28 37.26 33.36 -36.44
CA GLU A 28 37.89 34.20 -37.48
C GLU A 28 37.03 35.43 -37.83
N LYS A 29 35.88 35.64 -37.17
CA LYS A 29 34.91 36.73 -37.40
C LYS A 29 34.57 36.93 -38.88
N ARG A 30 34.40 35.84 -39.65
CA ARG A 30 34.05 35.82 -41.05
C ARG A 30 32.85 34.90 -41.30
N SER A 31 32.18 35.11 -42.42
CA SER A 31 31.19 34.16 -42.92
C SER A 31 31.87 32.94 -43.52
N LEU A 32 31.16 31.80 -43.62
CA LEU A 32 31.60 30.60 -44.29
C LEU A 32 31.96 30.92 -45.77
N ASN A 33 33.11 30.44 -46.25
CA ASN A 33 33.48 30.51 -47.61
C ASN A 33 32.59 29.63 -48.49
N GLU A 34 32.55 29.86 -49.81
CA GLU A 34 31.69 29.13 -50.76
C GLU A 34 31.95 27.61 -50.74
N GLU A 35 33.21 27.18 -50.54
CA GLU A 35 33.59 25.77 -50.38
C GLU A 35 33.15 25.18 -49.01
N GLU A 36 33.29 25.95 -47.94
CA GLU A 36 32.83 25.58 -46.59
C GLU A 36 31.32 25.50 -46.53
N GLY A 37 30.62 26.41 -47.21
CA GLY A 37 29.16 26.38 -47.34
C GLY A 37 28.66 25.13 -48.04
N LYS A 38 29.28 24.76 -49.18
CA LYS A 38 28.93 23.51 -49.87
C LYS A 38 29.17 22.27 -49.02
N LYS A 39 30.28 22.20 -48.28
CA LYS A 39 30.55 21.09 -47.34
C LYS A 39 29.55 21.06 -46.17
N PHE A 40 29.16 22.20 -45.66
CA PHE A 40 28.17 22.31 -44.62
C PHE A 40 26.80 21.81 -45.09
N ASP A 41 26.38 22.19 -46.31
CA ASP A 41 25.12 21.74 -46.89
C ASP A 41 25.13 20.23 -47.20
N GLU A 42 26.27 19.67 -47.64
CA GLU A 42 26.43 18.21 -47.82
C GLU A 42 26.32 17.46 -46.50
N LEU A 43 26.98 17.93 -45.44
CA LEU A 43 26.90 17.31 -44.09
C LEU A 43 25.48 17.40 -43.51
N ARG A 44 24.80 18.51 -43.78
CA ARG A 44 23.40 18.72 -43.42
C ARG A 44 22.48 17.72 -44.13
N ALA A 45 22.61 17.57 -45.44
CA ALA A 45 21.83 16.62 -46.23
C ALA A 45 22.05 15.18 -45.77
N GLN A 46 23.29 14.81 -45.40
CA GLN A 46 23.58 13.51 -44.83
C GLN A 46 22.95 13.33 -43.45
N ALA A 47 22.99 14.33 -42.57
CA ALA A 47 22.35 14.28 -41.26
C ALA A 47 20.84 14.18 -41.38
N ASP A 48 20.20 14.85 -42.29
CA ASP A 48 18.76 14.82 -42.57
C ASP A 48 18.35 13.44 -43.13
N SER A 49 19.15 12.83 -44.02
CA SER A 49 18.90 11.48 -44.54
C SER A 49 18.95 10.41 -43.43
N LEU A 50 19.93 10.53 -42.51
CA LEU A 50 20.05 9.65 -41.35
C LEU A 50 18.87 9.86 -40.38
N GLU A 51 18.35 11.07 -40.24
CA GLU A 51 17.17 11.37 -39.43
C GLU A 51 15.90 10.64 -39.93
N VAL A 52 15.70 10.66 -41.23
CA VAL A 52 14.59 9.93 -41.87
C VAL A 52 14.71 8.41 -41.65
N GLU A 53 15.94 7.86 -41.75
CA GLU A 53 16.18 6.44 -41.52
C GLU A 53 15.98 6.06 -40.05
N ILE A 54 16.43 6.87 -39.11
CA ILE A 54 16.21 6.72 -37.66
C ILE A 54 14.71 6.73 -37.38
N THR A 55 13.97 7.72 -37.88
CA THR A 55 12.52 7.84 -37.66
C THR A 55 11.76 6.62 -38.20
N ARG A 56 12.15 6.09 -39.37
CA ARG A 56 11.56 4.86 -39.92
C ARG A 56 11.83 3.65 -39.07
N LEU A 57 13.03 3.50 -38.52
CA LEU A 57 13.38 2.40 -37.65
C LEU A 57 12.71 2.52 -36.27
N GLU A 58 12.54 3.74 -35.77
CA GLU A 58 11.77 4.01 -34.53
C GLU A 58 10.30 3.71 -34.73
N ALA A 59 9.68 4.10 -35.83
CA ALA A 59 8.28 3.77 -36.11
C ALA A 59 8.03 2.25 -36.19
N VAL A 60 8.94 1.49 -36.81
CA VAL A 60 8.86 0.03 -36.86
C VAL A 60 9.06 -0.58 -35.46
N ALA A 61 9.91 0.01 -34.61
CA ALA A 61 10.12 -0.44 -33.25
C ALA A 61 8.91 -0.13 -32.34
N ASP A 62 8.24 1.00 -32.56
CA ASP A 62 7.02 1.37 -31.83
C ASP A 62 5.80 0.54 -32.28
N ASP A 63 5.70 0.17 -33.57
CA ASP A 63 4.68 -0.77 -34.03
C ASP A 63 4.85 -2.16 -33.40
N GLN A 64 6.08 -2.60 -33.15
CA GLN A 64 6.35 -3.85 -32.42
C GLN A 64 6.01 -3.77 -30.93
N ARG A 65 6.07 -2.58 -30.32
CA ARG A 65 5.65 -2.36 -28.92
C ARG A 65 4.14 -2.36 -28.73
N ASN A 66 3.40 -1.97 -29.75
CA ASN A 66 1.92 -1.87 -29.69
C ASN A 66 1.20 -3.14 -30.11
N LEU A 67 1.90 -4.23 -30.41
CA LEU A 67 1.28 -5.55 -30.61
C LEU A 67 0.80 -6.07 -29.24
N PRO A 68 -0.47 -6.43 -29.09
CA PRO A 68 -0.98 -7.00 -27.85
C PRO A 68 -0.28 -8.35 -27.61
N GLY A 69 0.59 -8.39 -26.62
CA GLY A 69 1.30 -9.59 -26.19
C GLY A 69 2.82 -9.51 -26.09
N THR A 70 3.45 -8.39 -26.43
CA THR A 70 4.89 -8.20 -26.23
C THR A 70 5.16 -6.91 -25.45
N SER A 71 5.06 -6.98 -24.14
CA SER A 71 5.75 -6.04 -23.25
C SER A 71 7.25 -6.31 -23.38
N VAL A 72 7.97 -5.44 -24.10
CA VAL A 72 9.42 -5.39 -23.97
C VAL A 72 9.72 -4.51 -22.78
N GLU A 73 9.57 -5.08 -21.59
CA GLU A 73 10.29 -4.63 -20.42
C GLU A 73 11.79 -4.70 -20.71
N GLY A 74 12.56 -3.77 -20.14
CA GLY A 74 14.01 -3.88 -20.11
C GLY A 74 14.35 -5.31 -19.68
N GLU A 75 15.27 -5.97 -20.39
CA GLU A 75 15.55 -7.42 -20.25
C GLU A 75 15.45 -7.81 -18.77
N PRO A 76 14.49 -8.68 -18.39
CA PRO A 76 14.50 -9.23 -17.06
C PRO A 76 15.85 -9.88 -16.87
N VAL A 77 16.52 -9.62 -15.76
CA VAL A 77 17.67 -10.41 -15.34
C VAL A 77 17.22 -11.85 -15.52
N SER A 78 17.82 -12.55 -16.48
CA SER A 78 17.38 -13.88 -16.86
C SER A 78 17.29 -14.71 -15.57
N ASN A 79 16.21 -15.46 -15.38
CA ASN A 79 16.10 -16.42 -14.27
C ASN A 79 17.37 -17.29 -14.16
N ASP A 80 18.08 -17.46 -15.27
CA ASP A 80 19.36 -18.18 -15.33
C ASP A 80 20.52 -17.40 -14.69
N GLU A 81 20.57 -16.09 -14.79
CA GLU A 81 21.58 -15.26 -14.12
C GLU A 81 21.33 -15.19 -12.62
N LEU A 82 20.05 -15.10 -12.24
CA LEU A 82 19.62 -15.18 -10.85
C LEU A 82 19.94 -16.56 -10.24
N ARG A 83 19.62 -17.62 -10.97
CA ARG A 83 19.97 -19.00 -10.60
C ARG A 83 21.48 -19.19 -10.45
N HIS A 84 22.25 -18.66 -11.38
CA HIS A 84 23.71 -18.76 -11.35
C HIS A 84 24.31 -18.04 -10.14
N TYR A 85 23.80 -16.84 -9.81
CA TYR A 85 24.20 -16.10 -8.60
C TYR A 85 23.85 -16.86 -7.32
N ILE A 86 22.65 -17.42 -7.26
CA ILE A 86 22.17 -18.22 -6.13
C ILE A 86 23.01 -19.47 -5.91
N MET A 87 23.43 -20.13 -7.01
CA MET A 87 24.19 -21.38 -6.94
C MET A 87 25.67 -21.18 -6.65
N THR A 88 26.28 -20.14 -7.18
CA THR A 88 27.74 -19.99 -7.13
C THR A 88 28.20 -18.90 -6.16
N GLY A 89 27.33 -18.00 -5.73
CA GLY A 89 27.69 -16.81 -4.97
C GLY A 89 28.55 -15.83 -5.79
N ASP A 90 28.69 -16.05 -7.11
CA ASP A 90 29.56 -15.27 -7.98
C ASP A 90 28.84 -14.03 -8.48
N THR A 91 29.24 -12.87 -7.98
CA THR A 91 28.67 -11.54 -8.32
C THR A 91 29.14 -11.01 -9.66
N ARG A 92 29.97 -11.74 -10.41
CA ARG A 92 30.55 -11.22 -11.68
C ARG A 92 29.54 -11.02 -12.79
N SER A 93 28.43 -11.74 -12.77
CA SER A 93 27.34 -11.57 -13.73
C SER A 93 26.40 -10.41 -13.34
N LEU A 94 26.42 -9.99 -12.09
CA LEU A 94 25.63 -8.88 -11.54
C LEU A 94 26.43 -7.59 -11.39
N SER A 95 27.73 -7.58 -11.79
CA SER A 95 28.63 -6.46 -11.55
C SER A 95 28.52 -5.38 -12.61
N THR A 96 27.45 -4.63 -12.63
CA THR A 96 27.50 -3.30 -13.25
C THR A 96 27.50 -2.16 -12.24
N LEU A 97 27.44 -2.43 -10.96
CA LEU A 97 27.48 -1.40 -9.91
C LEU A 97 27.88 -2.00 -8.55
N VAL A 98 29.17 -2.33 -8.38
CA VAL A 98 29.68 -2.62 -7.03
C VAL A 98 30.66 -1.54 -6.63
N GLN A 99 30.24 -0.66 -5.74
CA GLN A 99 31.16 -0.04 -4.80
C GLN A 99 31.41 -1.05 -3.67
N ALA A 100 32.70 -1.27 -3.43
CA ALA A 100 33.22 -2.18 -2.42
C ALA A 100 32.83 -1.72 -1.03
N ASP A 101 31.81 -2.36 -0.46
CA ASP A 101 31.65 -2.57 0.98
C ASP A 101 30.42 -3.48 1.17
N GLY A 102 30.69 -4.77 1.39
CA GLY A 102 29.88 -5.76 2.13
C GLY A 102 28.36 -5.73 2.17
N GLY A 103 27.67 -5.08 1.23
CA GLY A 103 26.21 -5.00 1.21
C GLY A 103 25.62 -6.11 0.34
N TYR A 104 24.89 -7.02 0.93
CA TYR A 104 24.02 -7.97 0.22
C TYR A 104 23.12 -7.17 -0.74
N THR A 105 23.21 -7.46 -2.03
CA THR A 105 22.34 -6.84 -3.03
C THR A 105 20.94 -7.42 -2.84
N VAL A 106 20.06 -6.67 -2.20
CA VAL A 106 18.63 -6.95 -2.21
C VAL A 106 18.20 -6.89 -3.67
N ILE A 107 17.46 -7.88 -4.13
CA ILE A 107 16.90 -7.85 -5.47
C ILE A 107 15.75 -6.83 -5.45
N PRO A 108 15.92 -5.62 -6.05
CA PRO A 108 14.94 -4.54 -5.84
C PRO A 108 13.58 -4.85 -6.46
N GLU A 109 13.55 -5.77 -7.40
CA GLU A 109 12.35 -6.17 -8.12
C GLU A 109 11.43 -7.05 -7.28
N LEU A 110 12.00 -8.02 -6.54
CA LEU A 110 11.24 -8.86 -5.61
C LEU A 110 10.59 -8.03 -4.50
N ASP A 111 11.34 -7.07 -3.91
CA ASP A 111 10.80 -6.20 -2.87
C ASP A 111 9.64 -5.32 -3.37
N LYS A 112 9.77 -4.77 -4.57
CA LYS A 112 8.73 -3.92 -5.18
C LYS A 112 7.45 -4.71 -5.47
N GLU A 113 7.56 -5.94 -5.90
CA GLU A 113 6.41 -6.79 -6.19
C GLU A 113 5.64 -7.11 -4.91
N ILE A 114 6.31 -7.54 -3.84
CA ILE A 114 5.68 -7.81 -2.54
C ILE A 114 4.94 -6.58 -2.02
N MET A 115 5.57 -5.40 -2.05
CA MET A 115 4.94 -4.17 -1.58
C MET A 115 3.69 -3.81 -2.37
N ARG A 116 3.70 -3.96 -3.68
CA ARG A 116 2.56 -3.66 -4.54
C ARG A 116 1.36 -4.53 -4.20
N GLN A 117 1.56 -5.83 -4.02
CA GLN A 117 0.49 -6.75 -3.65
C GLN A 117 -0.10 -6.40 -2.27
N LEU A 118 0.74 -6.14 -1.27
CA LEU A 118 0.28 -5.74 0.06
C LEU A 118 -0.59 -4.48 0.06
N GLN A 119 -0.33 -3.52 -0.83
CA GLN A 119 -1.13 -2.30 -0.93
C GLN A 119 -2.48 -2.53 -1.60
N ASP A 120 -2.53 -3.37 -2.60
CA ASP A 120 -3.73 -3.58 -3.42
C ASP A 120 -4.75 -4.49 -2.71
N ASP A 121 -4.31 -5.49 -1.96
CA ASP A 121 -5.17 -6.55 -1.42
C ASP A 121 -5.66 -6.31 0.02
N SER A 122 -4.99 -5.45 0.79
CA SER A 122 -5.41 -5.20 2.18
C SER A 122 -6.58 -4.25 2.30
N VAL A 123 -7.73 -4.78 2.70
CA VAL A 123 -8.95 -4.00 2.96
C VAL A 123 -8.71 -2.94 4.05
N MET A 124 -8.05 -3.31 5.16
CA MET A 124 -7.74 -2.36 6.23
C MET A 124 -6.85 -1.21 5.76
N ARG A 125 -5.88 -1.47 4.88
CA ARG A 125 -5.03 -0.42 4.29
C ARG A 125 -5.82 0.53 3.38
N SER A 126 -6.85 0.04 2.70
CA SER A 126 -7.71 0.86 1.83
C SER A 126 -8.61 1.83 2.62
N ILE A 127 -9.09 1.43 3.79
CA ILE A 127 -10.04 2.21 4.61
C ILE A 127 -9.36 3.05 5.70
N ALA A 128 -8.19 2.64 6.21
CA ALA A 128 -7.45 3.34 7.28
C ALA A 128 -6.48 4.41 6.71
N THR A 129 -5.82 5.14 7.59
CA THR A 129 -4.76 6.07 7.19
C THR A 129 -3.40 5.41 7.37
N VAL A 130 -2.67 5.24 6.28
CA VAL A 130 -1.30 4.73 6.27
C VAL A 130 -0.32 5.90 6.44
N LYS A 131 0.65 5.75 7.34
CA LYS A 131 1.74 6.69 7.62
C LYS A 131 3.07 5.95 7.61
N THR A 132 4.13 6.66 7.24
CA THR A 132 5.49 6.14 7.28
C THR A 132 6.31 6.86 8.34
N THR A 133 7.20 6.14 9.04
CA THR A 133 8.12 6.70 10.01
C THR A 133 9.52 6.10 9.88
N LYS A 134 10.53 6.84 10.35
CA LYS A 134 11.92 6.35 10.43
C LYS A 134 12.28 5.83 11.83
N THR A 135 11.36 5.96 12.78
CA THR A 135 11.56 5.57 14.18
C THR A 135 10.78 4.31 14.50
N ASN A 136 11.13 3.64 15.57
CA ASN A 136 10.44 2.44 16.05
C ASN A 136 9.07 2.72 16.69
N GLU A 137 8.68 3.98 16.82
CA GLU A 137 7.44 4.42 17.42
C GLU A 137 6.93 5.68 16.72
N TYR A 138 5.63 5.73 16.46
CA TYR A 138 4.92 6.89 15.94
C TYR A 138 4.06 7.51 17.04
N GLN A 139 4.27 8.78 17.32
CA GLN A 139 3.55 9.51 18.37
C GLN A 139 2.65 10.57 17.75
N LYS A 140 1.41 10.62 18.22
CA LYS A 140 0.44 11.63 17.81
C LYS A 140 -0.27 12.25 19.01
N LEU A 141 -0.28 13.58 19.07
CA LEU A 141 -1.09 14.31 20.02
C LEU A 141 -2.50 14.50 19.48
N VAL A 142 -3.50 14.16 20.29
CA VAL A 142 -4.91 14.28 19.98
C VAL A 142 -5.58 15.18 21.00
N SER A 143 -6.29 16.20 20.55
CA SER A 143 -7.09 17.05 21.44
C SER A 143 -8.39 16.32 21.79
N VAL A 144 -8.59 16.06 23.07
CA VAL A 144 -9.79 15.38 23.59
C VAL A 144 -10.91 16.37 23.87
N GLY A 145 -10.63 17.68 23.73
CA GLY A 145 -11.58 18.75 24.03
C GLY A 145 -11.55 19.13 25.50
N GLY A 146 -12.65 19.58 26.05
CA GLY A 146 -12.77 19.98 27.45
C GLY A 146 -12.86 21.49 27.65
N THR A 147 -12.74 22.30 26.59
CA THR A 147 -12.97 23.76 26.68
C THR A 147 -14.46 24.05 26.84
N THR A 148 -14.80 24.82 27.85
CA THR A 148 -16.15 25.35 28.04
C THR A 148 -16.18 26.81 27.60
N VAL A 149 -17.33 27.24 27.07
CA VAL A 149 -17.57 28.62 26.66
C VAL A 149 -18.71 29.17 27.51
N ASN A 150 -18.44 30.25 28.25
CA ASN A 150 -19.44 30.95 29.00
C ASN A 150 -19.96 32.14 28.19
N ARG A 151 -21.22 32.48 28.37
CA ARG A 151 -21.82 33.68 27.85
C ARG A 151 -21.96 34.66 29.02
N GLY A 152 -21.52 35.89 28.85
CA GLY A 152 -21.64 36.95 29.84
C GLY A 152 -22.33 38.14 29.25
N THR A 153 -23.02 38.90 30.08
CA THR A 153 -23.55 40.23 29.78
C THR A 153 -22.53 41.33 30.03
N GLU A 154 -22.80 42.50 29.56
CA GLU A 154 -21.93 43.65 29.77
C GLU A 154 -21.86 43.98 31.28
N GLY A 155 -20.66 44.09 31.83
CA GLY A 155 -20.41 44.36 33.25
C GLY A 155 -20.34 43.17 34.19
N GLU A 156 -20.58 41.91 33.70
CA GLU A 156 -20.40 40.73 34.53
C GLU A 156 -18.91 40.28 34.62
N PRO A 157 -18.42 39.87 35.79
CA PRO A 157 -17.09 39.32 35.94
C PRO A 157 -16.98 38.01 35.17
N ARG A 158 -15.97 37.91 34.28
CA ARG A 158 -15.73 36.68 33.48
C ARG A 158 -15.08 35.63 34.36
N THR A 159 -15.69 34.48 34.47
CA THR A 159 -15.16 33.31 35.15
C THR A 159 -14.25 32.51 34.21
N GLU A 160 -13.21 31.89 34.78
CA GLU A 160 -12.32 31.01 34.02
C GLU A 160 -13.10 29.83 33.43
N THR A 161 -12.71 29.46 32.21
CA THR A 161 -13.25 28.30 31.53
C THR A 161 -12.23 27.17 31.54
N SER A 162 -12.70 25.94 31.40
CA SER A 162 -11.82 24.75 31.35
C SER A 162 -10.84 24.79 30.19
N THR A 163 -9.59 24.42 30.46
CA THR A 163 -8.54 24.28 29.44
C THR A 163 -8.71 22.98 28.64
N PRO A 164 -8.48 23.00 27.32
CA PRO A 164 -8.54 21.77 26.51
C PRO A 164 -7.46 20.78 26.94
N LYS A 165 -7.83 19.49 26.98
CA LYS A 165 -6.92 18.39 27.29
C LYS A 165 -6.37 17.79 26.02
N MET A 166 -5.09 17.40 26.05
CA MET A 166 -4.43 16.65 24.98
C MET A 166 -4.05 15.28 25.52
N GLU A 167 -4.26 14.28 24.70
CA GLU A 167 -3.80 12.92 24.97
C GLU A 167 -2.80 12.51 23.88
N ARG A 168 -1.85 11.67 24.26
CA ARG A 168 -0.84 11.13 23.35
C ARG A 168 -1.20 9.69 22.98
N VAL A 169 -1.18 9.41 21.69
CA VAL A 169 -1.30 8.07 21.15
C VAL A 169 0.07 7.65 20.66
N ASP A 170 0.57 6.56 21.20
CA ASP A 170 1.85 5.94 20.83
C ASP A 170 1.57 4.64 20.07
N ILE A 171 2.07 4.55 18.84
CA ILE A 171 1.95 3.35 17.99
C ILE A 171 3.36 2.79 17.80
N LYS A 172 3.63 1.64 18.41
CA LYS A 172 4.91 0.93 18.30
C LYS A 172 4.93 0.10 17.02
N LEU A 173 6.09 0.10 16.35
CA LEU A 173 6.34 -0.76 15.20
C LEU A 173 6.91 -2.08 15.69
N ASN A 174 6.31 -3.16 15.22
CA ASN A 174 6.73 -4.52 15.53
C ASN A 174 7.25 -5.19 14.24
N PRO A 175 8.26 -6.06 14.33
CA PRO A 175 8.73 -6.80 13.17
C PRO A 175 7.73 -7.92 12.82
N ILE A 176 7.44 -8.04 11.54
CA ILE A 176 6.84 -9.22 10.95
C ILE A 176 7.85 -9.81 9.98
N TYR A 177 8.01 -11.12 9.96
CA TYR A 177 8.97 -11.77 9.07
C TYR A 177 8.47 -13.11 8.55
N ALA A 178 8.94 -13.46 7.37
CA ALA A 178 8.80 -14.78 6.77
C ALA A 178 10.19 -15.32 6.43
N TYR A 179 10.41 -16.60 6.66
CA TYR A 179 11.70 -17.26 6.40
C TYR A 179 11.48 -18.64 5.79
N PRO A 180 10.84 -18.71 4.61
CA PRO A 180 10.66 -19.98 3.91
C PRO A 180 11.99 -20.57 3.46
N LYS A 181 12.03 -21.90 3.38
CA LYS A 181 13.16 -22.71 2.99
C LYS A 181 12.76 -23.62 1.84
N THR A 182 13.57 -23.66 0.79
CA THR A 182 13.44 -24.59 -0.33
C THR A 182 14.76 -25.30 -0.58
N THR A 183 14.79 -26.36 -1.36
CA THR A 183 16.04 -27.01 -1.75
C THR A 183 16.58 -26.40 -3.04
N GLN A 184 17.91 -26.35 -3.17
CA GLN A 184 18.54 -25.90 -4.42
C GLN A 184 18.15 -26.80 -5.60
N GLU A 185 17.99 -28.11 -5.35
CA GLU A 185 17.57 -29.06 -6.37
C GLU A 185 16.22 -28.73 -6.99
N ILE A 186 15.24 -28.26 -6.18
CA ILE A 186 13.94 -27.80 -6.71
C ILE A 186 14.11 -26.55 -7.57
N LEU A 187 14.99 -25.62 -7.20
CA LEU A 187 15.25 -24.43 -8.01
C LEU A 187 15.91 -24.77 -9.35
N ASP A 188 16.76 -25.80 -9.36
CA ASP A 188 17.54 -26.20 -10.54
C ASP A 188 16.72 -26.99 -11.57
N PHE A 189 15.84 -27.86 -11.08
CA PHE A 189 15.11 -28.81 -11.93
C PHE A 189 13.61 -28.45 -12.12
N SER A 190 13.12 -27.39 -11.47
CA SER A 190 11.75 -26.95 -11.68
C SER A 190 11.60 -26.18 -12.98
N GLU A 191 10.59 -26.51 -13.76
CA GLU A 191 10.15 -25.73 -14.92
C GLU A 191 9.33 -24.49 -14.53
N VAL A 192 8.93 -24.39 -13.25
CA VAL A 192 8.11 -23.30 -12.70
C VAL A 192 8.99 -22.29 -12.00
N ASP A 193 8.66 -21.02 -12.11
CA ASP A 193 9.31 -19.95 -11.34
C ASP A 193 8.97 -20.04 -9.85
N ILE A 194 9.80 -20.82 -9.13
CA ILE A 194 9.66 -21.04 -7.69
C ILE A 194 9.86 -19.75 -6.89
N LEU A 195 10.73 -18.84 -7.37
CA LEU A 195 10.99 -17.58 -6.66
C LEU A 195 9.82 -16.62 -6.78
N GLY A 196 9.22 -16.49 -7.96
CA GLY A 196 8.01 -15.71 -8.17
C GLY A 196 6.82 -16.26 -7.37
N TRP A 197 6.63 -17.59 -7.39
CA TRP A 197 5.61 -18.23 -6.57
C TRP A 197 5.83 -17.99 -5.06
N LEU A 198 7.06 -18.14 -4.58
CA LEU A 198 7.41 -17.93 -3.17
C LEU A 198 7.19 -16.48 -2.74
N SER A 199 7.52 -15.52 -3.62
CA SER A 199 7.26 -14.10 -3.39
C SER A 199 5.78 -13.82 -3.23
N SER A 200 4.95 -14.37 -4.11
CA SER A 200 3.49 -14.25 -4.06
C SER A 200 2.91 -14.83 -2.77
N GLU A 201 3.35 -16.03 -2.39
CA GLU A 201 2.91 -16.69 -1.15
C GLU A 201 3.29 -15.91 0.11
N ILE A 202 4.51 -15.31 0.14
CA ILE A 202 4.93 -14.44 1.24
C ILE A 202 4.04 -13.21 1.31
N ALA A 203 3.73 -12.58 0.16
CA ALA A 203 2.89 -11.40 0.11
C ALA A 203 1.47 -11.69 0.64
N ASP A 204 0.85 -12.77 0.18
CA ASP A 204 -0.48 -13.19 0.61
C ASP A 204 -0.51 -13.49 2.12
N THR A 205 0.50 -14.19 2.62
CA THR A 205 0.64 -14.51 4.04
C THR A 205 0.85 -13.25 4.89
N PHE A 206 1.65 -12.30 4.42
CA PHE A 206 1.84 -11.02 5.12
C PHE A 206 0.52 -10.23 5.16
N THR A 207 -0.18 -10.13 4.05
CA THR A 207 -1.48 -9.43 3.96
C THR A 207 -2.48 -10.03 4.95
N ALA A 208 -2.65 -11.35 4.96
CA ALA A 208 -3.55 -12.04 5.88
C ALA A 208 -3.17 -11.83 7.35
N THR A 209 -1.87 -11.88 7.67
CA THR A 209 -1.36 -11.67 9.03
C THR A 209 -1.56 -10.22 9.47
N GLU A 210 -1.22 -9.25 8.63
CA GLU A 210 -1.42 -7.82 8.89
C GLU A 210 -2.90 -7.50 9.12
N GLU A 211 -3.78 -8.03 8.29
CA GLU A 211 -5.23 -7.82 8.43
C GLU A 211 -5.76 -8.39 9.74
N SER A 212 -5.33 -9.59 10.11
CA SER A 212 -5.65 -10.19 11.40
C SER A 212 -5.17 -9.34 12.58
N ASP A 213 -3.94 -8.82 12.49
CA ASP A 213 -3.35 -7.99 13.53
C ASP A 213 -4.05 -6.63 13.64
N PHE A 214 -4.45 -5.99 12.54
CA PHE A 214 -5.17 -4.72 12.58
C PHE A 214 -6.59 -4.83 13.14
N VAL A 215 -7.19 -6.00 13.08
CA VAL A 215 -8.51 -6.27 13.64
C VAL A 215 -8.41 -6.76 15.08
N ASN A 216 -7.64 -7.82 15.34
CA ASN A 216 -7.65 -8.59 16.58
C ASN A 216 -6.34 -8.53 17.39
N GLY A 217 -5.25 -7.95 16.83
CA GLY A 217 -3.96 -7.94 17.50
C GLY A 217 -4.00 -7.29 18.88
N ASP A 218 -3.28 -7.86 19.83
CA ASP A 218 -3.25 -7.43 21.23
C ASP A 218 -2.31 -6.24 21.51
N GLY A 219 -1.40 -5.94 20.58
CA GLY A 219 -0.39 -4.89 20.72
C GLY A 219 0.88 -5.34 21.43
N ASP A 220 1.01 -6.63 21.78
CA ASP A 220 2.27 -7.22 22.24
C ASP A 220 2.92 -7.99 21.09
N LYS A 221 4.06 -7.48 20.61
CA LYS A 221 4.79 -7.99 19.43
C LYS A 221 3.98 -8.01 18.13
N LYS A 222 2.79 -7.41 18.12
CA LYS A 222 1.87 -7.28 17.00
C LYS A 222 1.30 -5.88 16.97
N SER A 223 0.69 -5.50 15.84
CA SER A 223 -0.12 -4.28 15.77
C SER A 223 -1.30 -4.36 16.74
N LYS A 224 -1.69 -3.24 17.32
CA LYS A 224 -2.86 -3.21 18.20
C LYS A 224 -4.13 -3.06 17.36
N GLY A 225 -4.88 -4.14 17.22
CA GLY A 225 -6.12 -4.21 16.48
C GLY A 225 -7.23 -3.37 17.12
N PHE A 226 -8.14 -2.83 16.31
CA PHE A 226 -9.18 -1.97 16.84
C PHE A 226 -10.17 -2.70 17.77
N LEU A 227 -10.37 -4.01 17.61
CA LEU A 227 -11.21 -4.81 18.51
C LEU A 227 -10.55 -5.14 19.86
N SER A 228 -9.24 -4.95 20.00
CA SER A 228 -8.51 -5.19 21.25
C SER A 228 -8.56 -4.00 22.21
N TYR A 229 -9.12 -2.87 21.79
CA TYR A 229 -9.30 -1.73 22.66
C TYR A 229 -10.47 -1.95 23.64
N PRO A 230 -10.41 -1.36 24.86
CA PRO A 230 -11.52 -1.42 25.79
C PRO A 230 -12.79 -0.86 25.14
N ARG A 231 -13.93 -1.45 25.50
CA ARG A 231 -15.24 -1.13 24.94
C ARG A 231 -16.21 -0.80 26.06
N ALA A 232 -17.00 0.26 25.88
CA ALA A 232 -18.02 0.66 26.86
C ALA A 232 -19.29 1.15 26.15
N ALA A 233 -20.45 0.92 26.75
CA ALA A 233 -21.73 1.41 26.26
C ALA A 233 -21.94 2.91 26.48
N THR A 234 -20.98 3.58 27.12
CA THR A 234 -21.03 4.99 27.49
C THR A 234 -20.85 5.89 26.27
N ALA A 235 -21.61 6.98 26.20
CA ALA A 235 -21.52 7.97 25.12
C ALA A 235 -20.15 8.69 25.06
N ASP A 236 -19.80 9.22 23.89
CA ASP A 236 -18.50 9.83 23.56
C ASP A 236 -17.96 10.84 24.58
N LYS A 237 -18.83 11.66 25.19
CA LYS A 237 -18.40 12.71 26.12
C LYS A 237 -18.01 12.19 27.51
N ALA A 238 -18.55 11.04 27.92
CA ALA A 238 -18.35 10.47 29.25
C ALA A 238 -17.36 9.30 29.24
N ARG A 239 -16.95 8.84 28.06
CA ARG A 239 -16.07 7.70 27.89
C ARG A 239 -14.59 8.13 27.94
N PRO A 240 -13.72 7.35 28.63
CA PRO A 240 -12.27 7.60 28.61
C PRO A 240 -11.73 7.53 27.17
N PHE A 241 -10.71 8.37 26.89
CA PHE A 241 -10.00 8.34 25.63
C PHE A 241 -9.41 6.93 25.36
N GLY A 242 -9.41 6.51 24.10
CA GLY A 242 -8.91 5.17 23.72
C GLY A 242 -9.89 4.02 23.95
N THR A 243 -11.10 4.29 24.47
CA THR A 243 -12.17 3.29 24.63
C THR A 243 -13.17 3.41 23.48
N LEU A 244 -13.54 2.33 22.82
CA LEU A 244 -14.55 2.33 21.75
C LEU A 244 -15.97 2.28 22.35
N GLU A 245 -16.92 2.88 21.64
CA GLU A 245 -18.33 2.72 22.00
C GLU A 245 -18.87 1.41 21.45
N LYS A 246 -19.39 0.60 22.32
CA LYS A 246 -20.14 -0.59 21.96
C LYS A 246 -21.65 -0.37 22.08
N MET A 247 -22.38 -1.02 21.25
CA MET A 247 -23.81 -1.24 21.40
C MET A 247 -24.07 -2.73 21.56
N GLU A 248 -24.86 -3.09 22.54
CA GLU A 248 -25.29 -4.47 22.75
C GLU A 248 -26.66 -4.68 22.13
N ALA A 249 -26.82 -5.73 21.36
CA ALA A 249 -28.08 -6.16 20.77
C ALA A 249 -28.35 -7.59 21.15
N ALA A 250 -29.61 -7.89 21.39
CA ALA A 250 -30.05 -9.29 21.71
C ALA A 250 -29.93 -10.20 20.49
N ASP A 251 -30.14 -9.64 19.30
CA ASP A 251 -30.05 -10.33 18.01
C ASP A 251 -29.63 -9.35 16.91
N VAL A 252 -29.27 -9.90 15.76
CA VAL A 252 -28.94 -9.14 14.56
C VAL A 252 -30.24 -8.59 13.96
N SER A 253 -30.48 -7.28 14.07
CA SER A 253 -31.71 -6.63 13.63
C SER A 253 -31.42 -5.37 12.81
N SER A 254 -32.38 -4.99 11.94
CA SER A 254 -32.30 -3.75 11.17
C SER A 254 -32.29 -2.51 12.06
N ASP A 255 -33.06 -2.51 13.15
CA ASP A 255 -33.14 -1.40 14.08
C ASP A 255 -31.80 -1.18 14.78
N GLY A 256 -31.14 -2.27 15.20
CA GLY A 256 -29.79 -2.21 15.75
C GLY A 256 -28.74 -1.61 14.81
N LEU A 257 -28.87 -1.84 13.50
CA LEU A 257 -27.99 -1.22 12.51
C LEU A 257 -28.24 0.30 12.39
N ILE A 258 -29.50 0.70 12.39
CA ILE A 258 -29.89 2.12 12.34
C ILE A 258 -29.37 2.82 13.60
N ASP A 259 -29.63 2.26 14.77
CA ASP A 259 -29.21 2.82 16.04
C ASP A 259 -27.68 2.97 16.11
N LEU A 260 -26.94 1.95 15.69
CA LEU A 260 -25.47 2.02 15.66
C LEU A 260 -24.95 3.13 14.74
N LEU A 261 -25.54 3.28 13.55
CA LEU A 261 -25.16 4.33 12.61
C LEU A 261 -25.44 5.73 13.17
N TYR A 262 -26.55 5.89 13.89
CA TYR A 262 -26.92 7.19 14.46
C TYR A 262 -26.18 7.52 15.77
N LYS A 263 -25.60 6.54 16.47
CA LYS A 263 -24.62 6.79 17.55
C LYS A 263 -23.35 7.46 17.01
N LEU A 264 -23.03 7.24 15.75
CA LEU A 264 -21.90 7.92 15.11
C LEU A 264 -22.25 9.38 14.81
N LYS A 265 -21.40 10.33 15.26
CA LYS A 265 -21.60 11.77 14.99
C LYS A 265 -21.66 12.04 13.50
N ALA A 266 -22.47 13.00 13.07
CA ALA A 266 -22.66 13.37 11.66
C ALA A 266 -21.35 13.63 10.91
N LYS A 267 -20.33 14.19 11.59
CA LYS A 267 -19.01 14.47 11.04
C LYS A 267 -18.27 13.19 10.58
N TYR A 268 -18.37 12.11 11.34
CA TYR A 268 -17.78 10.81 10.99
C TYR A 268 -18.68 10.01 10.06
N ARG A 269 -20.00 10.15 10.21
CA ARG A 269 -21.00 9.44 9.40
C ARG A 269 -20.86 9.71 7.90
N LYS A 270 -20.36 10.90 7.52
CA LYS A 270 -20.15 11.24 6.12
C LYS A 270 -19.22 10.27 5.39
N ASN A 271 -18.16 9.84 6.05
CA ASN A 271 -17.13 8.93 5.49
C ASN A 271 -17.14 7.57 6.17
N ALA A 272 -18.25 7.22 6.81
CA ALA A 272 -18.34 5.96 7.52
C ALA A 272 -18.41 4.78 6.55
N VAL A 273 -17.75 3.70 6.94
CA VAL A 273 -17.70 2.41 6.26
C VAL A 273 -18.17 1.34 7.24
N TRP A 274 -18.96 0.40 6.76
CA TRP A 274 -19.31 -0.81 7.49
C TRP A 274 -18.22 -1.85 7.30
N VAL A 275 -17.86 -2.52 8.39
CA VAL A 275 -16.85 -3.59 8.39
C VAL A 275 -17.43 -4.81 9.08
N MET A 276 -17.44 -5.92 8.38
CA MET A 276 -17.98 -7.20 8.86
C MET A 276 -17.41 -8.37 8.07
N ASN A 277 -17.55 -9.59 8.56
CA ASN A 277 -17.23 -10.77 7.76
C ASN A 277 -18.39 -11.20 6.86
N SER A 278 -18.12 -12.05 5.87
CA SER A 278 -19.11 -12.55 4.90
C SER A 278 -20.24 -13.32 5.54
N ASN A 279 -19.99 -14.07 6.62
CA ASN A 279 -21.01 -14.80 7.36
C ASN A 279 -22.02 -13.86 8.04
N THR A 280 -21.53 -12.76 8.59
CA THR A 280 -22.38 -11.71 9.20
C THR A 280 -23.19 -11.00 8.13
N ALA A 281 -22.59 -10.67 7.00
CA ALA A 281 -23.28 -10.05 5.87
C ALA A 281 -24.40 -10.95 5.34
N ALA A 282 -24.14 -12.26 5.20
CA ALA A 282 -25.16 -13.22 4.80
C ALA A 282 -26.33 -13.32 5.80
N LYS A 283 -26.06 -13.18 7.11
CA LYS A 283 -27.12 -13.10 8.13
C LYS A 283 -27.95 -11.83 7.97
N LEU A 284 -27.30 -10.68 7.73
CA LEU A 284 -27.98 -9.40 7.52
C LEU A 284 -28.83 -9.40 6.24
N GLN A 285 -28.35 -9.98 5.15
CA GLN A 285 -29.10 -10.09 3.89
C GLN A 285 -30.36 -10.95 4.04
N LYS A 286 -30.34 -11.94 4.94
CA LYS A 286 -31.49 -12.81 5.21
C LYS A 286 -32.56 -12.17 6.09
N LEU A 287 -32.35 -10.95 6.61
CA LEU A 287 -33.34 -10.24 7.38
C LEU A 287 -34.53 -9.86 6.51
N LYS A 288 -35.74 -10.19 6.99
CA LYS A 288 -37.00 -9.93 6.29
C LYS A 288 -37.86 -8.93 7.05
N ASN A 289 -38.63 -8.15 6.32
CA ASN A 289 -39.67 -7.29 6.89
C ASN A 289 -40.90 -8.13 7.27
N GLY A 290 -41.89 -7.47 7.87
CA GLY A 290 -43.17 -8.13 8.24
C GLY A 290 -43.96 -8.75 7.09
N ASN A 291 -43.65 -8.39 5.84
CA ASN A 291 -44.27 -8.90 4.63
C ASN A 291 -43.48 -10.07 4.00
N GLY A 292 -42.32 -10.44 4.57
CA GLY A 292 -41.47 -11.50 4.06
C GLY A 292 -40.44 -11.05 3.01
N ASP A 293 -40.34 -9.77 2.68
CA ASP A 293 -39.34 -9.24 1.75
C ASP A 293 -38.00 -9.03 2.44
N TYR A 294 -36.90 -9.26 1.73
CA TYR A 294 -35.58 -8.97 2.21
C TYR A 294 -35.38 -7.46 2.38
N ILE A 295 -34.87 -7.06 3.54
CA ILE A 295 -34.67 -5.63 3.89
C ILE A 295 -33.44 -5.08 3.15
N TRP A 296 -32.35 -5.86 3.11
CA TRP A 296 -31.17 -5.51 2.38
C TRP A 296 -31.19 -6.21 1.01
N ARG A 297 -31.43 -5.43 -0.02
CA ARG A 297 -31.37 -5.90 -1.42
C ARG A 297 -30.12 -5.33 -2.05
N ASP A 298 -29.27 -6.22 -2.54
CA ASP A 298 -28.12 -5.82 -3.34
C ASP A 298 -28.61 -5.10 -4.61
N ARG A 299 -27.90 -4.06 -5.00
CA ARG A 299 -28.15 -3.45 -6.29
C ARG A 299 -27.72 -4.43 -7.37
N LEU A 300 -28.64 -4.84 -8.21
CA LEU A 300 -28.42 -5.68 -9.41
C LEU A 300 -27.52 -5.02 -10.48
N VAL A 301 -26.88 -3.91 -10.16
CA VAL A 301 -25.97 -3.19 -11.07
C VAL A 301 -24.55 -3.72 -10.81
N ALA A 302 -24.04 -4.46 -11.76
CA ALA A 302 -22.66 -4.95 -11.73
C ALA A 302 -21.67 -3.79 -11.55
N GLY A 303 -20.72 -3.95 -10.59
CA GLY A 303 -19.64 -2.98 -10.33
C GLY A 303 -19.94 -1.91 -9.29
N SER A 304 -21.13 -1.87 -8.69
CA SER A 304 -21.38 -0.97 -7.54
C SER A 304 -20.95 -1.67 -6.24
N PRO A 305 -20.18 -0.99 -5.36
CA PRO A 305 -19.87 -1.57 -4.05
C PRO A 305 -21.16 -1.76 -3.23
N ASP A 306 -21.19 -2.82 -2.44
CA ASP A 306 -22.31 -3.11 -1.55
C ASP A 306 -22.50 -1.96 -0.57
N THR A 307 -23.73 -1.52 -0.40
CA THR A 307 -24.05 -0.41 0.50
C THR A 307 -25.13 -0.82 1.50
N LEU A 308 -24.87 -0.52 2.77
CA LEU A 308 -25.84 -0.70 3.86
C LEU A 308 -26.17 0.67 4.44
N LEU A 309 -27.46 1.03 4.47
CA LEU A 309 -27.93 2.36 4.91
C LEU A 309 -27.21 3.54 4.21
N GLY A 310 -26.88 3.36 2.90
CA GLY A 310 -26.19 4.38 2.10
C GLY A 310 -24.71 4.54 2.42
N ARG A 311 -24.08 3.58 3.10
CA ARG A 311 -22.64 3.53 3.40
C ARG A 311 -22.03 2.29 2.81
N PRO A 312 -20.80 2.36 2.27
CA PRO A 312 -20.13 1.21 1.69
C PRO A 312 -19.87 0.13 2.76
N VAL A 313 -19.96 -1.11 2.34
CA VAL A 313 -19.63 -2.28 3.14
C VAL A 313 -18.27 -2.81 2.69
N GLN A 314 -17.44 -3.16 3.64
CA GLN A 314 -16.15 -3.81 3.42
C GLN A 314 -16.13 -5.15 4.14
N TYR A 315 -15.78 -6.18 3.41
CA TYR A 315 -15.72 -7.53 3.92
C TYR A 315 -14.36 -7.82 4.49
N LEU A 316 -14.28 -8.05 5.79
CA LEU A 316 -13.09 -8.50 6.50
C LEU A 316 -13.35 -9.87 7.12
N GLU A 317 -12.78 -10.91 6.56
CA GLU A 317 -12.99 -12.28 7.06
C GLU A 317 -12.35 -12.51 8.43
N THR A 318 -11.41 -11.66 8.83
CA THR A 318 -10.78 -11.67 10.15
C THR A 318 -11.67 -11.13 11.28
N MET A 319 -12.82 -10.51 10.93
CA MET A 319 -13.83 -10.11 11.92
C MET A 319 -14.50 -11.33 12.51
N PRO A 320 -14.79 -11.30 13.84
CA PRO A 320 -15.52 -12.40 14.50
C PRO A 320 -16.92 -12.59 13.89
N ASP A 321 -17.38 -13.83 13.89
CA ASP A 321 -18.78 -14.15 13.61
C ASP A 321 -19.72 -13.54 14.66
N ALA A 322 -20.96 -13.29 14.26
CA ALA A 322 -22.02 -12.86 15.17
C ALA A 322 -22.30 -13.95 16.22
N SER A 323 -21.65 -13.81 17.38
CA SER A 323 -21.76 -14.69 18.56
C SER A 323 -21.78 -13.86 19.84
N ALA A 324 -22.30 -14.45 20.91
CA ALA A 324 -22.44 -13.79 22.20
C ALA A 324 -21.13 -13.23 22.74
N GLY A 325 -21.12 -11.97 23.16
CA GLY A 325 -19.95 -11.27 23.70
C GLY A 325 -18.88 -10.89 22.68
N LYS A 326 -19.10 -11.13 21.39
CA LYS A 326 -18.16 -10.76 20.31
C LYS A 326 -18.63 -9.52 19.55
N ALA A 327 -17.70 -8.63 19.23
CA ALA A 327 -17.95 -7.51 18.35
C ALA A 327 -17.84 -8.00 16.89
N PHE A 328 -18.99 -8.23 16.28
CA PHE A 328 -19.08 -8.85 14.95
C PHE A 328 -19.29 -7.86 13.82
N LEU A 329 -19.59 -6.61 14.17
CA LEU A 329 -19.85 -5.54 13.22
C LEU A 329 -19.24 -4.25 13.74
N ALA A 330 -18.62 -3.50 12.85
CA ALA A 330 -18.12 -2.16 13.13
C ALA A 330 -18.59 -1.16 12.07
N VAL A 331 -18.83 0.08 12.50
CA VAL A 331 -19.10 1.20 11.60
C VAL A 331 -18.31 2.41 12.04
N GLY A 332 -17.68 3.09 11.10
CA GLY A 332 -16.92 4.29 11.42
C GLY A 332 -16.14 4.89 10.28
N ASP A 333 -15.57 6.06 10.56
CA ASP A 333 -14.58 6.71 9.71
C ASP A 333 -13.18 6.16 10.08
N PHE A 334 -12.80 5.04 9.49
CA PHE A 334 -11.53 4.38 9.75
C PHE A 334 -10.33 5.25 9.36
N LYS A 335 -10.46 6.12 8.34
CA LYS A 335 -9.39 7.07 7.98
C LYS A 335 -9.00 8.01 9.12
N ARG A 336 -9.96 8.35 9.98
CA ARG A 336 -9.71 9.15 11.19
C ARG A 336 -9.46 8.30 12.41
N GLY A 337 -10.13 7.16 12.50
CA GLY A 337 -10.16 6.31 13.67
C GLY A 337 -8.91 5.46 13.85
N TYR A 338 -8.37 4.89 12.77
CA TYR A 338 -7.29 3.92 12.83
C TYR A 338 -6.12 4.32 11.94
N PHE A 339 -4.91 4.26 12.50
CA PHE A 339 -3.69 4.55 11.76
C PHE A 339 -2.83 3.29 11.67
N ILE A 340 -2.36 3.04 10.46
CA ILE A 340 -1.35 2.03 10.14
C ILE A 340 -0.05 2.79 9.94
N VAL A 341 1.02 2.33 10.56
CA VAL A 341 2.33 2.98 10.49
C VAL A 341 3.34 1.96 10.00
N ASP A 342 3.91 2.25 8.84
CA ASP A 342 4.98 1.46 8.25
C ASP A 342 6.35 2.12 8.48
N HIS A 343 7.40 1.34 8.54
CA HIS A 343 8.75 1.87 8.55
C HIS A 343 9.15 2.33 7.14
N THR A 344 9.95 3.39 7.03
CA THR A 344 10.40 3.93 5.72
C THR A 344 11.26 2.93 4.92
N THR A 345 11.92 2.00 5.61
CA THR A 345 12.61 0.89 4.97
C THR A 345 11.61 -0.24 4.74
N ASP A 346 10.81 -0.14 3.74
CA ASP A 346 9.77 -1.08 3.32
C ASP A 346 10.09 -2.57 3.58
N VAL A 347 9.55 -3.48 2.84
CA VAL A 347 9.90 -4.90 2.89
C VAL A 347 11.37 -5.10 2.53
N ARG A 348 12.10 -5.84 3.34
CA ARG A 348 13.49 -6.21 3.08
C ARG A 348 13.56 -7.70 2.81
N THR A 349 14.09 -8.06 1.66
CA THR A 349 14.30 -9.45 1.28
C THR A 349 15.79 -9.74 1.22
N ARG A 350 16.21 -10.82 1.88
CA ARG A 350 17.61 -11.28 1.93
C ARG A 350 17.65 -12.76 1.60
N PRO A 351 18.29 -13.14 0.49
CA PRO A 351 18.53 -14.54 0.20
C PRO A 351 19.64 -15.08 1.11
N ASP A 352 19.48 -16.32 1.57
CA ASP A 352 20.48 -17.06 2.33
C ASP A 352 20.62 -18.45 1.74
N ASN A 353 21.71 -18.64 1.01
CA ASN A 353 22.14 -19.91 0.40
C ASN A 353 23.44 -20.43 1.01
N ILE A 354 23.95 -19.76 2.07
CA ILE A 354 25.28 -20.03 2.63
C ILE A 354 25.18 -20.77 3.97
N THR A 355 24.22 -20.35 4.82
CA THR A 355 24.11 -20.85 6.19
C THR A 355 23.86 -22.37 6.23
N GLU A 356 23.13 -22.90 5.24
CA GLU A 356 22.78 -24.32 5.19
C GLU A 356 22.96 -24.84 3.76
N PRO A 357 24.09 -25.48 3.45
CA PRO A 357 24.39 -25.98 2.10
C PRO A 357 23.30 -26.92 1.58
N GLY A 358 22.93 -26.78 0.31
CA GLY A 358 21.85 -27.54 -0.33
C GLY A 358 20.45 -26.96 -0.14
N PHE A 359 20.32 -25.90 0.64
CA PHE A 359 19.06 -25.20 0.85
C PHE A 359 19.15 -23.73 0.48
N TYR A 360 18.05 -23.22 -0.03
CA TYR A 360 17.86 -21.81 -0.31
C TYR A 360 16.76 -21.25 0.60
N LYS A 361 17.06 -20.17 1.29
CA LYS A 361 16.14 -19.52 2.21
C LYS A 361 15.95 -18.06 1.82
N VAL A 362 14.74 -17.57 1.94
CA VAL A 362 14.41 -16.16 1.71
C VAL A 362 13.98 -15.54 3.03
N HIS A 363 14.80 -14.68 3.60
CA HIS A 363 14.44 -13.92 4.78
C HIS A 363 13.79 -12.59 4.38
N THR A 364 12.49 -12.50 4.51
CA THR A 364 11.72 -11.29 4.24
C THR A 364 11.20 -10.72 5.55
N ASP A 365 11.50 -9.47 5.85
CA ASP A 365 11.08 -8.79 7.06
C ASP A 365 10.56 -7.37 6.79
N LYS A 366 9.62 -6.93 7.64
CA LYS A 366 9.01 -5.61 7.59
C LYS A 366 8.70 -5.15 9.02
N TYR A 367 8.72 -3.83 9.25
CA TYR A 367 8.27 -3.24 10.50
C TYR A 367 6.97 -2.48 10.28
N LEU A 368 5.97 -2.82 11.06
CA LEU A 368 4.67 -2.17 11.00
C LEU A 368 4.03 -2.04 12.38
N GLY A 369 3.13 -1.09 12.51
CA GLY A 369 2.33 -0.87 13.70
C GLY A 369 0.93 -0.40 13.35
N GLY A 370 -0.02 -0.64 14.23
CA GLY A 370 -1.39 -0.17 14.07
C GLY A 370 -1.98 0.28 15.40
N GLY A 371 -2.88 1.26 15.33
CA GLY A 371 -3.56 1.71 16.54
C GLY A 371 -4.70 2.69 16.29
N VAL A 372 -5.64 2.72 17.25
CA VAL A 372 -6.76 3.65 17.25
C VAL A 372 -6.27 5.03 17.70
N VAL A 373 -6.48 6.02 16.86
CA VAL A 373 -6.13 7.43 17.12
C VAL A 373 -7.34 8.23 17.58
N ASP A 374 -8.51 7.97 17.01
CA ASP A 374 -9.77 8.60 17.42
C ASP A 374 -10.83 7.54 17.71
N SER A 375 -11.00 7.23 18.98
CA SER A 375 -11.96 6.20 19.44
C SER A 375 -13.43 6.61 19.24
N ASN A 376 -13.72 7.89 18.99
CA ASN A 376 -15.07 8.36 18.69
C ASN A 376 -15.49 8.12 17.24
N ALA A 377 -14.52 7.87 16.36
CA ALA A 377 -14.75 7.66 14.94
C ALA A 377 -15.24 6.24 14.61
N ILE A 378 -15.12 5.27 15.53
CA ILE A 378 -15.46 3.87 15.33
C ILE A 378 -16.46 3.43 16.40
N LYS A 379 -17.52 2.73 16.01
CA LYS A 379 -18.53 2.11 16.87
C LYS A 379 -18.64 0.64 16.55
N VAL A 380 -18.89 -0.17 17.54
CA VAL A 380 -18.97 -1.63 17.37
C VAL A 380 -20.31 -2.17 17.91
N LEU A 381 -20.79 -3.21 17.26
CA LEU A 381 -21.99 -3.94 17.66
C LEU A 381 -21.58 -5.30 18.24
N GLU A 382 -22.05 -5.59 19.45
CA GLU A 382 -21.86 -6.86 20.13
C GLU A 382 -23.21 -7.55 20.33
N LEU A 383 -23.24 -8.86 20.21
CA LEU A 383 -24.38 -9.61 20.74
C LEU A 383 -24.27 -9.70 22.25
N SER A 384 -25.37 -9.35 22.94
CA SER A 384 -25.48 -9.57 24.39
C SER A 384 -25.26 -11.06 24.69
N GLY A 385 -24.31 -11.35 25.57
CA GLY A 385 -24.20 -12.70 26.07
C GLY A 385 -25.55 -13.06 26.71
N SER A 386 -26.17 -14.16 26.28
CA SER A 386 -27.30 -14.72 27.04
C SER A 386 -26.82 -14.96 28.47
N GLY A 387 -27.18 -14.05 29.37
CA GLY A 387 -26.98 -14.27 30.78
C GLY A 387 -27.75 -15.51 31.17
N SER A 388 -27.04 -16.55 31.49
CA SER A 388 -27.57 -17.70 32.25
C SER A 388 -27.84 -17.28 33.68
#